data_2b74377d676f82d62cc5bc0def29e3c8
#
_entry.id   2b74377d676f82d62cc5bc0def29e3c8
#
_cell.length_a   1.000
_cell.length_b   1.000
_cell.length_c   1.000
_cell.angle_alpha   90.00
_cell.angle_beta   90.00
_cell.angle_gamma   90.00
#
_symmetry.space_group_name_H-M   'P 1'
#
loop_
_entity.id
_entity.type
_entity.pdbx_description
1 polymer ?
#
loop_
_entity_poly.entity_id
_entity_poly.type
_entity_poly.pdbx_seq_one_letter_code
_entity_poly.pdbx_strand_id
1 'polypeptide(L)'
;FFGLRAIYERHTLNHHKFFTDEEIRFRGQEDWRVTVFPPYALVIFIMMSLPGVAVFSYLFGSNVGWLFICSTTGMYLTYEFMHFCCHVDENRFVRHMPFINTLRRHHVAHHNRSLMMEVNMNLTFPIADWLFGTSDLNRGLIGHLFNGYSTKHLKDNLRSQPKSPIEASKGPVPTE
;
A
#
# COMPACT_ATOMS: atom_id res chain seq x y z
N PHE A 1 -18.80 7.33 -14.56
CA PHE A 1 -17.51 6.76 -14.17
C PHE A 1 -17.71 5.46 -13.38
N PHE A 2 -18.22 4.41 -14.06
CA PHE A 2 -18.54 3.12 -13.43
C PHE A 2 -17.31 2.44 -12.79
N GLY A 3 -16.11 2.57 -13.37
CA GLY A 3 -14.90 1.94 -12.87
C GLY A 3 -14.41 2.49 -11.51
N LEU A 4 -14.45 3.80 -11.30
CA LEU A 4 -14.01 4.42 -10.05
C LEU A 4 -14.89 4.05 -8.86
N ARG A 5 -16.21 3.92 -9.10
CA ARG A 5 -17.14 3.47 -8.06
C ARG A 5 -16.85 2.02 -7.63
N ALA A 6 -16.61 1.13 -8.58
CA ALA A 6 -16.28 -0.26 -8.29
C ALA A 6 -14.97 -0.39 -7.49
N ILE A 7 -13.96 0.43 -7.81
CA ILE A 7 -12.69 0.49 -7.06
C ILE A 7 -12.97 0.98 -5.63
N TYR A 8 -13.72 2.07 -5.47
CA TYR A 8 -14.09 2.60 -4.17
C TYR A 8 -14.86 1.58 -3.32
N GLU A 9 -15.89 0.95 -3.88
CA GLU A 9 -16.69 -0.06 -3.17
C GLU A 9 -15.80 -1.24 -2.74
N ARG A 10 -14.92 -1.70 -3.60
CA ARG A 10 -14.05 -2.83 -3.30
C ARG A 10 -12.96 -2.47 -2.29
N HIS A 11 -12.26 -1.36 -2.48
CA HIS A 11 -11.15 -0.96 -1.60
C HIS A 11 -11.68 -0.39 -0.28
N THR A 12 -12.51 0.64 -0.33
CA THR A 12 -12.92 1.36 0.88
C THR A 12 -14.04 0.64 1.64
N LEU A 13 -15.09 0.16 0.95
CA LEU A 13 -16.23 -0.42 1.65
C LEU A 13 -16.04 -1.89 1.98
N ASN A 14 -15.31 -2.66 1.18
CA ASN A 14 -15.09 -4.08 1.45
C ASN A 14 -13.76 -4.32 2.16
N HIS A 15 -12.65 -3.89 1.57
CA HIS A 15 -11.31 -4.16 2.09
C HIS A 15 -11.07 -3.49 3.46
N HIS A 16 -11.26 -2.19 3.61
CA HIS A 16 -11.09 -1.49 4.90
C HIS A 16 -12.15 -1.85 5.96
N LYS A 17 -13.28 -2.42 5.55
CA LYS A 17 -14.26 -2.96 6.50
C LYS A 17 -13.87 -4.35 6.98
N PHE A 18 -13.24 -5.15 6.13
CA PHE A 18 -12.78 -6.49 6.43
C PHE A 18 -11.48 -6.48 7.24
N PHE A 19 -10.49 -5.67 6.81
CA PHE A 19 -9.24 -5.47 7.49
C PHE A 19 -9.25 -4.15 8.27
N THR A 20 -9.05 -4.25 9.57
CA THR A 20 -8.89 -3.10 10.46
C THR A 20 -7.45 -3.00 10.93
N ASP A 21 -7.10 -1.91 11.60
CA ASP A 21 -5.78 -1.75 12.22
C ASP A 21 -5.51 -2.78 13.33
N GLU A 22 -6.55 -3.33 13.97
CA GLU A 22 -6.44 -4.40 14.96
C GLU A 22 -6.32 -5.79 14.34
N GLU A 23 -7.03 -6.03 13.23
CA GLU A 23 -7.09 -7.31 12.52
C GLU A 23 -6.71 -7.14 11.05
N ILE A 24 -5.45 -6.85 10.79
CA ILE A 24 -4.96 -6.54 9.44
C ILE A 24 -4.49 -7.79 8.68
N ARG A 25 -4.37 -8.93 9.34
CA ARG A 25 -3.84 -10.16 8.74
C ARG A 25 -4.93 -11.10 8.25
N PHE A 26 -4.57 -11.96 7.31
CA PHE A 26 -5.43 -13.03 6.85
C PHE A 26 -5.80 -13.96 8.00
N ARG A 27 -7.08 -14.30 8.10
CA ARG A 27 -7.62 -15.30 9.02
C ARG A 27 -7.72 -16.67 8.33
N GLY A 28 -7.81 -16.68 7.02
CA GLY A 28 -7.96 -17.87 6.20
C GLY A 28 -7.36 -17.71 4.81
N GLN A 29 -7.19 -18.84 4.11
CA GLN A 29 -6.57 -18.84 2.78
C GLN A 29 -7.38 -18.07 1.72
N GLU A 30 -8.67 -17.85 1.94
CA GLU A 30 -9.54 -17.17 0.96
C GLU A 30 -9.48 -15.65 1.05
N ASP A 31 -8.90 -15.11 2.10
CA ASP A 31 -8.90 -13.66 2.39
C ASP A 31 -8.08 -12.85 1.39
N TRP A 32 -7.17 -13.49 0.67
CA TRP A 32 -6.45 -12.84 -0.44
C TRP A 32 -7.40 -12.25 -1.49
N ARG A 33 -8.59 -12.82 -1.66
CA ARG A 33 -9.61 -12.32 -2.61
C ARG A 33 -10.17 -10.96 -2.24
N VAL A 34 -10.10 -10.59 -0.96
CA VAL A 34 -10.51 -9.25 -0.49
C VAL A 34 -9.38 -8.25 -0.64
N THR A 35 -8.13 -8.72 -0.61
CA THR A 35 -6.94 -7.87 -0.73
C THR A 35 -6.60 -7.55 -2.17
N VAL A 36 -6.49 -8.57 -3.02
CA VAL A 36 -6.04 -8.44 -4.40
C VAL A 36 -7.23 -8.11 -5.31
N PHE A 37 -7.03 -7.21 -6.26
CA PHE A 37 -8.05 -6.91 -7.26
C PHE A 37 -8.31 -8.14 -8.15
N PRO A 38 -9.54 -8.31 -8.66
CA PRO A 38 -9.83 -9.43 -9.54
C PRO A 38 -9.02 -9.34 -10.84
N PRO A 39 -8.66 -10.47 -11.48
CA PRO A 39 -7.79 -10.49 -12.66
C PRO A 39 -8.24 -9.59 -13.81
N TYR A 40 -9.55 -9.38 -13.96
CA TYR A 40 -10.07 -8.47 -14.99
C TYR A 40 -9.71 -6.99 -14.72
N ALA A 41 -9.38 -6.61 -13.48
CA ALA A 41 -8.96 -5.24 -13.16
C ALA A 41 -7.62 -4.90 -13.84
N LEU A 42 -6.70 -5.85 -13.95
CA LEU A 42 -5.47 -5.67 -14.71
C LEU A 42 -5.77 -5.39 -16.20
N VAL A 43 -6.70 -6.11 -16.79
CA VAL A 43 -7.10 -5.89 -18.18
C VAL A 43 -7.70 -4.50 -18.36
N ILE A 44 -8.62 -4.09 -17.48
CA ILE A 44 -9.20 -2.75 -17.49
C ILE A 44 -8.10 -1.69 -17.34
N PHE A 45 -7.16 -1.89 -16.41
CA PHE A 45 -6.05 -0.97 -16.18
C PHE A 45 -5.17 -0.79 -17.44
N ILE A 46 -4.83 -1.89 -18.11
CA ILE A 46 -4.09 -1.87 -19.37
C ILE A 46 -4.88 -1.10 -20.44
N MET A 47 -6.16 -1.42 -20.61
CA MET A 47 -7.03 -0.74 -21.59
C MET A 47 -7.13 0.77 -21.32
N MET A 48 -7.26 1.18 -20.07
CA MET A 48 -7.28 2.59 -19.68
C MET A 48 -5.92 3.29 -19.88
N SER A 49 -4.83 2.55 -19.93
CA SER A 49 -3.49 3.09 -20.17
C SER A 49 -3.21 3.33 -21.68
N LEU A 50 -3.97 2.72 -22.60
CA LEU A 50 -3.74 2.83 -24.05
C LEU A 50 -3.75 4.28 -24.60
N PRO A 51 -4.63 5.19 -24.17
CA PRO A 51 -4.55 6.58 -24.59
C PRO A 51 -3.19 7.22 -24.25
N GLY A 52 -2.64 6.92 -23.05
CA GLY A 52 -1.31 7.35 -22.67
C GLY A 52 -0.22 6.77 -23.59
N VAL A 53 -0.31 5.47 -23.91
CA VAL A 53 0.59 4.83 -24.86
C VAL A 53 0.58 5.57 -26.21
N ALA A 54 -0.62 5.89 -26.74
CA ALA A 54 -0.75 6.60 -27.99
C ALA A 54 -0.10 8.00 -27.93
N VAL A 55 -0.36 8.76 -26.88
CA VAL A 55 0.21 10.10 -26.67
C VAL A 55 1.74 10.03 -26.58
N PHE A 56 2.28 9.17 -25.72
CA PHE A 56 3.73 9.04 -25.55
C PHE A 56 4.42 8.49 -26.80
N SER A 57 3.78 7.56 -27.52
CA SER A 57 4.30 7.07 -28.81
C SER A 57 4.35 8.18 -29.86
N TYR A 58 3.32 9.01 -29.92
CA TYR A 58 3.26 10.12 -30.85
C TYR A 58 4.31 11.21 -30.56
N LEU A 59 4.46 11.59 -29.28
CA LEU A 59 5.36 12.68 -28.90
C LEU A 59 6.84 12.26 -28.85
N PHE A 60 7.13 11.03 -28.45
CA PHE A 60 8.49 10.59 -28.12
C PHE A 60 8.92 9.30 -28.84
N GLY A 61 8.07 8.74 -29.70
CA GLY A 61 8.32 7.51 -30.43
C GLY A 61 7.78 6.27 -29.75
N SER A 62 7.58 5.20 -30.53
CA SER A 62 6.94 3.96 -30.13
C SER A 62 7.61 3.26 -28.92
N ASN A 63 8.94 3.35 -28.81
CA ASN A 63 9.68 2.77 -27.69
C ASN A 63 9.27 3.40 -26.35
N VAL A 64 8.98 4.71 -26.32
CA VAL A 64 8.53 5.41 -25.11
C VAL A 64 7.09 4.99 -24.77
N GLY A 65 6.23 4.80 -25.76
CA GLY A 65 4.90 4.24 -25.54
C GLY A 65 4.94 2.83 -24.93
N TRP A 66 5.80 1.96 -25.44
CA TRP A 66 6.02 0.62 -24.86
C TRP A 66 6.61 0.70 -23.45
N LEU A 67 7.56 1.56 -23.21
CA LEU A 67 8.12 1.79 -21.87
C LEU A 67 7.04 2.27 -20.89
N PHE A 68 6.15 3.16 -21.33
CA PHE A 68 5.04 3.66 -20.52
C PHE A 68 4.14 2.52 -20.05
N ILE A 69 3.64 1.67 -20.98
CA ILE A 69 2.73 0.58 -20.61
C ILE A 69 3.44 -0.48 -19.75
N CYS A 70 4.69 -0.81 -20.03
CA CYS A 70 5.47 -1.74 -19.22
C CYS A 70 5.68 -1.21 -17.80
N SER A 71 6.03 0.07 -17.66
CA SER A 71 6.27 0.70 -16.35
C SER A 71 4.98 0.80 -15.53
N THR A 72 3.88 1.23 -16.13
CA THR A 72 2.59 1.37 -15.44
C THR A 72 2.03 0.01 -15.03
N THR A 73 2.10 -0.99 -15.90
CA THR A 73 1.68 -2.36 -15.59
C THR A 73 2.58 -2.99 -14.51
N GLY A 74 3.89 -2.81 -14.63
CA GLY A 74 4.85 -3.28 -13.62
C GLY A 74 4.59 -2.64 -12.25
N MET A 75 4.25 -1.35 -12.22
CA MET A 75 3.91 -0.64 -10.99
C MET A 75 2.60 -1.13 -10.39
N TYR A 76 1.57 -1.43 -11.21
CA TYR A 76 0.32 -2.04 -10.76
C TYR A 76 0.58 -3.41 -10.11
N LEU A 77 1.36 -4.28 -10.74
CA LEU A 77 1.69 -5.60 -10.19
C LEU A 77 2.52 -5.50 -8.91
N THR A 78 3.44 -4.54 -8.84
CA THR A 78 4.22 -4.25 -7.63
C THR A 78 3.29 -3.81 -6.49
N TYR A 79 2.33 -2.94 -6.77
CA TYR A 79 1.32 -2.52 -5.80
C TYR A 79 0.54 -3.72 -5.25
N GLU A 80 -0.03 -4.56 -6.13
CA GLU A 80 -0.80 -5.74 -5.73
C GLU A 80 0.03 -6.68 -4.85
N PHE A 81 1.26 -6.95 -5.26
CA PHE A 81 2.16 -7.83 -4.52
C PHE A 81 2.56 -7.26 -3.15
N MET A 82 2.94 -6.00 -3.09
CA MET A 82 3.32 -5.34 -1.83
C MET A 82 2.12 -5.23 -0.88
N HIS A 83 0.95 -4.90 -1.41
CA HIS A 83 -0.30 -4.85 -0.68
C HIS A 83 -0.67 -6.22 -0.09
N PHE A 84 -0.59 -7.28 -0.90
CA PHE A 84 -0.74 -8.65 -0.42
C PHE A 84 0.22 -8.95 0.74
N CYS A 85 1.51 -8.60 0.61
CA CYS A 85 2.50 -8.79 1.66
C CYS A 85 2.19 -8.00 2.94
N CYS A 86 1.41 -6.93 2.90
CA CYS A 86 0.98 -6.21 4.10
C CYS A 86 -0.02 -6.99 4.94
N HIS A 87 -0.83 -7.87 4.33
CA HIS A 87 -1.89 -8.62 4.98
C HIS A 87 -1.53 -10.07 5.33
N VAL A 88 -0.51 -10.63 4.68
CA VAL A 88 -0.07 -12.01 4.95
C VAL A 88 0.66 -12.09 6.30
N ASP A 89 0.57 -13.23 6.95
CA ASP A 89 1.35 -13.49 8.16
C ASP A 89 2.85 -13.34 7.92
N GLU A 90 3.54 -12.84 8.95
CA GLU A 90 4.98 -12.67 8.86
C GLU A 90 5.66 -14.04 8.75
N ASN A 91 6.35 -14.24 7.66
CA ASN A 91 7.17 -15.41 7.41
C ASN A 91 8.59 -14.98 7.02
N ARG A 92 9.51 -15.97 6.92
CA ARG A 92 10.90 -15.68 6.61
C ARG A 92 11.08 -14.88 5.31
N PHE A 93 10.29 -15.18 4.29
CA PHE A 93 10.37 -14.49 3.00
C PHE A 93 9.94 -13.01 3.14
N VAL A 94 8.74 -12.78 3.69
CA VAL A 94 8.20 -11.44 3.87
C VAL A 94 9.09 -10.59 4.79
N ARG A 95 9.61 -11.18 5.88
CA ARG A 95 10.49 -10.46 6.82
C ARG A 95 11.75 -9.90 6.16
N HIS A 96 12.34 -10.62 5.21
CA HIS A 96 13.61 -10.24 4.59
C HIS A 96 13.43 -9.45 3.28
N MET A 97 12.19 -9.21 2.84
CA MET A 97 11.96 -8.35 1.69
C MET A 97 12.33 -6.90 2.00
N PRO A 98 13.05 -6.24 1.09
CA PRO A 98 13.39 -4.82 1.27
C PRO A 98 12.12 -3.98 1.38
N PHE A 99 12.14 -3.01 2.27
CA PHE A 99 11.07 -2.04 2.53
C PHE A 99 9.77 -2.61 3.11
N ILE A 100 9.54 -3.92 3.12
CA ILE A 100 8.25 -4.50 3.48
C ILE A 100 7.82 -4.14 4.91
N ASN A 101 8.75 -4.13 5.86
CA ASN A 101 8.43 -3.79 7.26
C ASN A 101 7.96 -2.33 7.39
N THR A 102 8.57 -1.43 6.62
CA THR A 102 8.12 -0.02 6.54
C THR A 102 6.73 0.07 5.92
N LEU A 103 6.49 -0.67 4.82
CA LEU A 103 5.18 -0.68 4.16
C LEU A 103 4.09 -1.27 5.04
N ARG A 104 4.37 -2.37 5.74
CA ARG A 104 3.43 -2.98 6.69
C ARG A 104 3.03 -2.01 7.79
N ARG A 105 4.00 -1.32 8.41
CA ARG A 105 3.73 -0.29 9.40
C ARG A 105 2.87 0.84 8.83
N HIS A 106 3.26 1.34 7.66
CA HIS A 106 2.57 2.42 6.96
C HIS A 106 1.12 2.04 6.62
N HIS A 107 0.94 0.80 6.17
CA HIS A 107 -0.36 0.25 5.81
C HIS A 107 -1.28 0.01 7.02
N VAL A 108 -0.74 -0.46 8.15
CA VAL A 108 -1.51 -0.58 9.40
C VAL A 108 -2.05 0.78 9.83
N ALA A 109 -1.23 1.84 9.78
CA ALA A 109 -1.69 3.19 10.09
C ALA A 109 -2.76 3.69 9.09
N HIS A 110 -2.66 3.31 7.80
CA HIS A 110 -3.68 3.60 6.80
C HIS A 110 -5.01 2.89 7.09
N HIS A 111 -5.01 1.69 7.66
CA HIS A 111 -6.23 0.99 8.07
C HIS A 111 -6.87 1.53 9.36
N ASN A 112 -6.20 2.41 10.08
CA ASN A 112 -6.78 3.06 11.25
C ASN A 112 -7.85 4.07 10.81
N ARG A 113 -9.10 3.83 11.24
CA ARG A 113 -10.27 4.64 10.84
C ARG A 113 -10.16 6.12 11.18
N SER A 114 -9.42 6.47 12.22
CA SER A 114 -9.20 7.86 12.62
C SER A 114 -8.13 8.57 11.80
N LEU A 115 -7.26 7.82 11.10
CA LEU A 115 -6.11 8.33 10.38
C LEU A 115 -6.18 8.12 8.87
N MET A 116 -6.98 7.16 8.39
CA MET A 116 -7.00 6.70 7.00
C MET A 116 -7.32 7.80 5.97
N MET A 117 -7.97 8.89 6.39
CA MET A 117 -8.29 10.03 5.51
C MET A 117 -7.27 11.17 5.61
N GLU A 118 -6.30 11.08 6.51
CA GLU A 118 -5.37 12.17 6.79
C GLU A 118 -3.92 11.81 6.47
N VAL A 119 -3.53 10.55 6.68
CA VAL A 119 -2.13 10.13 6.53
C VAL A 119 -2.00 8.81 5.77
N ASN A 120 -0.81 8.60 5.22
CA ASN A 120 -0.36 7.35 4.62
C ASN A 120 -1.22 6.89 3.44
N MET A 121 -1.50 7.78 2.51
CA MET A 121 -2.32 7.50 1.33
C MET A 121 -1.60 6.67 0.27
N ASN A 122 -0.27 6.69 0.25
CA ASN A 122 0.53 5.96 -0.73
C ASN A 122 0.90 4.56 -0.20
N LEU A 123 0.23 3.55 -0.73
CA LEU A 123 0.32 2.17 -0.24
C LEU A 123 1.57 1.39 -0.70
N THR A 124 2.35 1.91 -1.65
CA THR A 124 3.53 1.18 -2.16
C THR A 124 4.81 1.74 -1.57
N PHE A 125 5.23 2.91 -2.05
CA PHE A 125 6.40 3.59 -1.53
C PHE A 125 5.95 4.94 -0.98
N PRO A 126 6.23 5.30 0.28
CA PRO A 126 5.71 6.51 0.92
C PRO A 126 6.38 7.80 0.41
N ILE A 127 6.67 7.87 -0.89
CA ILE A 127 7.34 9.01 -1.53
C ILE A 127 6.37 10.17 -1.67
N ALA A 128 5.14 9.91 -2.14
CA ALA A 128 4.14 10.95 -2.28
C ALA A 128 3.69 11.48 -0.90
N ASP A 129 3.52 10.59 0.08
CA ASP A 129 3.20 11.01 1.44
C ASP A 129 4.30 11.88 2.06
N TRP A 130 5.57 11.56 1.79
CA TRP A 130 6.67 12.42 2.19
C TRP A 130 6.63 13.77 1.47
N LEU A 131 6.41 13.77 0.15
CA LEU A 131 6.43 14.97 -0.68
C LEU A 131 5.30 15.94 -0.30
N PHE A 132 4.09 15.40 -0.08
CA PHE A 132 2.89 16.19 0.25
C PHE A 132 2.69 16.39 1.75
N GLY A 133 3.58 15.86 2.60
CA GLY A 133 3.47 15.98 4.05
C GLY A 133 2.34 15.18 4.68
N THR A 134 1.74 14.24 3.93
CA THR A 134 0.66 13.34 4.39
C THR A 134 1.16 12.07 5.06
N SER A 135 2.47 11.92 5.29
CA SER A 135 3.02 10.81 6.07
C SER A 135 2.77 11.00 7.57
N ASP A 136 2.60 9.91 8.30
CA ASP A 136 2.55 9.88 9.77
C ASP A 136 3.93 10.11 10.41
N LEU A 137 5.02 10.07 9.64
CA LEU A 137 6.39 10.25 10.11
C LEU A 137 6.91 11.67 9.90
N ASN A 138 7.74 12.11 10.83
CA ASN A 138 8.55 13.32 10.72
C ASN A 138 10.01 12.95 10.39
N ARG A 139 10.28 12.59 9.13
CA ARG A 139 11.61 12.17 8.63
C ARG A 139 11.82 12.64 7.19
N GLY A 140 13.09 12.64 6.74
CA GLY A 140 13.41 12.78 5.31
C GLY A 140 13.07 11.51 4.50
N LEU A 141 13.08 11.59 3.17
CA LEU A 141 12.69 10.51 2.26
C LEU A 141 13.35 9.16 2.59
N ILE A 142 14.68 9.15 2.76
CA ILE A 142 15.42 7.93 3.13
C ILE A 142 14.91 7.35 4.44
N GLY A 143 14.62 8.21 5.41
CA GLY A 143 14.06 7.80 6.67
C GLY A 143 12.64 7.20 6.56
N HIS A 144 11.83 7.67 5.62
CA HIS A 144 10.53 7.07 5.32
C HIS A 144 10.67 5.66 4.72
N LEU A 145 11.58 5.48 3.77
CA LEU A 145 11.78 4.19 3.11
C LEU A 145 12.35 3.12 4.06
N PHE A 146 13.22 3.52 4.97
CA PHE A 146 13.94 2.61 5.87
C PHE A 146 13.53 2.73 7.34
N ASN A 147 12.30 3.15 7.62
CA ASN A 147 11.81 3.30 8.99
C ASN A 147 11.55 1.95 9.69
N GLY A 148 11.28 0.89 8.94
CA GLY A 148 10.85 -0.41 9.47
C GLY A 148 9.60 -0.25 10.35
N TYR A 149 9.56 -0.95 11.47
CA TYR A 149 8.45 -0.85 12.45
C TYR A 149 8.65 0.27 13.49
N SER A 150 9.65 1.14 13.32
CA SER A 150 9.95 2.16 14.33
C SER A 150 8.83 3.19 14.47
N THR A 151 8.43 3.46 15.71
CA THR A 151 7.47 4.50 16.09
C THR A 151 8.15 5.76 16.62
N LYS A 152 9.49 5.75 16.71
CA LYS A 152 10.28 6.86 17.28
C LYS A 152 10.06 8.19 16.58
N HIS A 153 9.74 8.15 15.30
CA HIS A 153 9.63 9.34 14.45
C HIS A 153 8.19 9.66 14.03
N LEU A 154 7.21 9.12 14.74
CA LEU A 154 5.81 9.54 14.55
C LEU A 154 5.67 11.04 14.86
N LYS A 155 4.81 11.71 14.12
CA LYS A 155 4.42 13.09 14.39
C LYS A 155 3.81 13.21 15.80
N ASP A 156 4.07 14.29 16.50
CA ASP A 156 3.70 14.44 17.92
C ASP A 156 2.18 14.38 18.16
N ASN A 157 1.38 14.89 17.24
CA ASN A 157 -0.08 14.79 17.28
C ASN A 157 -0.63 13.36 17.17
N LEU A 158 0.18 12.42 16.69
CA LEU A 158 -0.18 11.00 16.55
C LEU A 158 0.35 10.14 17.70
N ARG A 159 1.32 10.63 18.47
CA ARG A 159 1.88 9.92 19.64
C ARG A 159 0.94 9.87 20.83
N SER A 160 0.07 10.85 20.96
CA SER A 160 -0.85 10.99 22.09
C SER A 160 -2.13 10.15 21.95
N GLN A 161 -2.31 9.44 20.86
CA GLN A 161 -3.44 8.52 20.69
C GLN A 161 -3.23 7.24 21.52
N PRO A 162 -4.22 6.81 22.33
CA PRO A 162 -4.09 5.61 23.15
C PRO A 162 -3.82 4.41 22.26
N LYS A 163 -2.68 3.73 22.53
CA LYS A 163 -2.13 2.56 21.83
C LYS A 163 -2.13 2.70 20.32
N SER A 164 -1.00 3.17 19.78
CA SER A 164 -0.85 3.11 18.33
C SER A 164 -1.02 1.64 17.89
N PRO A 165 -1.82 1.39 16.83
CA PRO A 165 -2.05 0.04 16.29
C PRO A 165 -0.75 -0.70 15.94
N ILE A 166 0.35 0.01 15.83
CA ILE A 166 1.69 -0.46 15.53
C ILE A 166 2.27 -1.34 16.65
N GLU A 167 1.89 -1.12 17.91
CA GLU A 167 2.30 -1.99 19.03
C GLU A 167 1.48 -3.28 19.07
N ALA A 168 0.23 -3.25 18.64
CA ALA A 168 -0.60 -4.44 18.51
C ALA A 168 -0.16 -5.35 17.35
N SER A 169 0.49 -4.80 16.31
CA SER A 169 1.00 -5.58 15.18
C SER A 169 2.30 -6.35 15.48
N LYS A 170 2.94 -6.10 16.61
CA LYS A 170 3.99 -6.97 17.15
C LYS A 170 3.32 -8.21 17.72
N GLY A 171 2.96 -9.15 16.85
CA GLY A 171 2.65 -10.51 17.29
C GLY A 171 3.77 -11.02 18.20
N PRO A 172 3.50 -11.98 19.09
CA PRO A 172 4.51 -12.49 20.00
C PRO A 172 5.74 -12.90 19.19
N VAL A 173 6.90 -12.35 19.59
CA VAL A 173 8.18 -12.82 19.07
C VAL A 173 8.20 -14.33 19.30
N PRO A 174 8.34 -15.18 18.28
CA PRO A 174 8.51 -16.60 18.51
C PRO A 174 9.73 -16.75 19.42
N THR A 175 9.51 -17.16 20.63
CA THR A 175 10.58 -17.72 21.48
C THR A 175 11.07 -18.95 20.76
N GLU A 176 12.37 -19.01 20.49
CA GLU A 176 13.11 -20.09 19.85
C GLU A 176 12.73 -21.49 20.36
#